data_58f60fec068c934f07dbb547bd42e709
#
_entry.id   58f60fec068c934f07dbb547bd42e709
#
_cell.length_a   1.000
_cell.length_b   1.000
_cell.length_c   1.000
_cell.angle_alpha   90.00
_cell.angle_beta   90.00
_cell.angle_gamma   90.00
#
_symmetry.space_group_name_H-M   'P 1'
#
loop_
_entity.id
_entity.type
_entity.pdbx_description
1 polymer ?
#
loop_
_entity_poly.entity_id
_entity_poly.type
_entity_poly.pdbx_seq_one_letter_code
_entity_poly.pdbx_strand_id
1 'polypeptide(L)'
;LKDVAERAGVSVSTVARVLHDNGYVSGPTREAVDAALAECGYQINTVAQRLRKQRSAEIGHILDSISPNPFFAGVALGSERAAAEYGCTVLFSNTHGDADLERTGVEALLQRRVEAILFTTVTDERNVELALSAGATVVQVERVSDVATHAVTVDNYRGAFDATEHLLRLGHRRVACLGVDPDLRAAPGTAPHRRVVERERLSGYFDALRTFGVAGDDELVTLGPTYYDVPAARAAVRRWLQLPAARRPTAIFATCDIMAAGILQEAHVNQLRVPDDLSLVGFDDTYAGHLTPPLTTVRQPMEELGRVAVRLAMTSRDAAVSAPQRERLTTQLIVRESTAPPAW
;
A
#
# COMPACT_ATOMS: atom_id res chain seq x y z
N LEU A 1 -3.63 -39.35 -15.17
CA LEU A 1 -2.35 -40.04 -14.91
C LEU A 1 -2.31 -41.43 -15.52
N LYS A 2 -3.38 -42.23 -15.52
CA LYS A 2 -3.42 -43.53 -16.13
C LYS A 2 -3.17 -43.45 -17.64
N ASP A 3 -3.84 -42.56 -18.33
CA ASP A 3 -3.72 -42.33 -19.77
C ASP A 3 -2.31 -41.90 -20.19
N VAL A 4 -1.70 -41.00 -19.35
CA VAL A 4 -0.30 -40.57 -19.54
C VAL A 4 0.68 -41.72 -19.34
N ALA A 5 0.47 -42.58 -18.32
CA ALA A 5 1.32 -43.74 -18.04
C ALA A 5 1.25 -44.77 -19.17
N GLU A 6 0.05 -45.02 -19.68
CA GLU A 6 -0.16 -45.94 -20.84
C GLU A 6 0.52 -45.41 -22.09
N ARG A 7 0.39 -44.08 -22.37
CA ARG A 7 1.00 -43.46 -23.55
C ARG A 7 2.51 -43.35 -23.48
N ALA A 8 3.07 -43.12 -22.29
CA ALA A 8 4.50 -43.08 -22.07
C ALA A 8 5.13 -44.49 -21.90
N GLY A 9 4.32 -45.55 -21.85
CA GLY A 9 4.81 -46.93 -21.65
C GLY A 9 5.43 -47.18 -20.28
N VAL A 10 4.99 -46.44 -19.24
CA VAL A 10 5.56 -46.52 -17.88
C VAL A 10 4.48 -46.72 -16.82
N SER A 11 4.88 -47.03 -15.60
CA SER A 11 3.93 -47.11 -14.48
C SER A 11 3.41 -45.73 -14.04
N VAL A 12 2.20 -45.69 -13.48
CA VAL A 12 1.64 -44.46 -12.88
C VAL A 12 2.55 -43.86 -11.80
N SER A 13 3.28 -44.74 -11.07
CA SER A 13 4.26 -44.28 -10.08
C SER A 13 5.47 -43.61 -10.71
N THR A 14 5.88 -44.03 -11.91
CA THR A 14 6.97 -43.40 -12.68
C THR A 14 6.54 -42.01 -13.19
N VAL A 15 5.31 -41.89 -13.72
CA VAL A 15 4.73 -40.59 -14.09
C VAL A 15 4.69 -39.68 -12.89
N ALA A 16 4.24 -40.17 -11.73
CA ALA A 16 4.21 -39.37 -10.49
C ALA A 16 5.61 -38.92 -10.04
N ARG A 17 6.65 -39.76 -10.23
CA ARG A 17 8.05 -39.35 -9.92
C ARG A 17 8.53 -38.26 -10.83
N VAL A 18 8.25 -38.30 -12.13
CA VAL A 18 8.60 -37.25 -13.08
C VAL A 18 7.88 -35.93 -12.72
N LEU A 19 6.56 -35.98 -12.48
CA LEU A 19 5.74 -34.84 -12.15
C LEU A 19 6.15 -34.15 -10.83
N HIS A 20 6.68 -34.92 -9.88
CA HIS A 20 7.03 -34.38 -8.55
C HIS A 20 8.54 -34.25 -8.32
N ASP A 21 9.33 -34.52 -9.36
CA ASP A 21 10.78 -34.53 -9.30
C ASP A 21 11.33 -35.36 -8.09
N ASN A 22 10.64 -36.46 -7.78
CA ASN A 22 10.90 -37.27 -6.59
C ASN A 22 11.57 -38.61 -6.97
N GLY A 23 12.88 -38.64 -6.80
CA GLY A 23 13.69 -39.82 -7.07
C GLY A 23 14.25 -39.87 -8.49
N TYR A 24 15.18 -40.82 -8.71
CA TYR A 24 15.85 -40.97 -10.00
C TYR A 24 14.90 -41.50 -11.07
N VAL A 25 14.84 -40.80 -12.22
CA VAL A 25 14.21 -41.25 -13.46
C VAL A 25 15.19 -40.99 -14.60
N SER A 26 15.39 -42.01 -15.49
CA SER A 26 16.30 -41.84 -16.62
C SER A 26 15.84 -40.75 -17.58
N GLY A 27 16.79 -40.08 -18.27
CA GLY A 27 16.50 -39.03 -19.24
C GLY A 27 15.46 -39.42 -20.29
N PRO A 28 15.66 -40.59 -21.01
CA PRO A 28 14.69 -41.05 -21.99
C PRO A 28 13.28 -41.29 -21.42
N THR A 29 13.19 -41.79 -20.19
CA THR A 29 11.89 -42.00 -19.52
C THR A 29 11.21 -40.65 -19.15
N ARG A 30 11.98 -39.66 -18.73
CA ARG A 30 11.46 -38.31 -18.45
C ARG A 30 10.91 -37.68 -19.73
N GLU A 31 11.68 -37.74 -20.83
CA GLU A 31 11.25 -37.19 -22.13
C GLU A 31 9.97 -37.87 -22.64
N ALA A 32 9.85 -39.18 -22.50
CA ALA A 32 8.64 -39.90 -22.90
C ALA A 32 7.41 -39.52 -22.07
N VAL A 33 7.59 -39.27 -20.76
CA VAL A 33 6.51 -38.84 -19.89
C VAL A 33 6.12 -37.39 -20.20
N ASP A 34 7.07 -36.47 -20.41
CA ASP A 34 6.81 -35.07 -20.75
C ASP A 34 6.07 -34.95 -22.09
N ALA A 35 6.45 -35.75 -23.11
CA ALA A 35 5.74 -35.83 -24.38
C ALA A 35 4.30 -36.32 -24.19
N ALA A 36 4.10 -37.38 -23.41
CA ALA A 36 2.76 -37.92 -23.15
C ALA A 36 1.88 -36.97 -22.36
N LEU A 37 2.44 -36.15 -21.42
CA LEU A 37 1.75 -35.12 -20.71
C LEU A 37 1.23 -34.01 -21.64
N ALA A 38 2.09 -33.58 -22.59
CA ALA A 38 1.73 -32.58 -23.59
C ALA A 38 0.64 -33.08 -24.54
N GLU A 39 0.78 -34.33 -25.04
CA GLU A 39 -0.20 -34.94 -25.94
C GLU A 39 -1.56 -35.20 -25.29
N CYS A 40 -1.60 -35.59 -24.01
CA CYS A 40 -2.83 -35.80 -23.26
C CYS A 40 -3.46 -34.51 -22.76
N GLY A 41 -2.83 -33.35 -22.97
CA GLY A 41 -3.28 -32.07 -22.38
C GLY A 41 -3.39 -32.15 -20.86
N TYR A 42 -2.57 -33.01 -20.21
CA TYR A 42 -2.68 -33.26 -18.79
C TYR A 42 -2.20 -32.06 -17.99
N GLN A 43 -3.14 -31.39 -17.33
CA GLN A 43 -2.82 -30.37 -16.33
C GLN A 43 -2.69 -31.04 -14.95
N ILE A 44 -1.62 -30.74 -14.25
CA ILE A 44 -1.44 -31.19 -12.88
C ILE A 44 -2.65 -30.71 -12.06
N ASN A 45 -3.39 -31.67 -11.49
CA ASN A 45 -4.46 -31.31 -10.55
C ASN A 45 -3.83 -30.73 -9.27
N THR A 46 -3.59 -29.40 -9.30
CA THR A 46 -3.01 -28.66 -8.19
C THR A 46 -3.87 -28.77 -6.92
N VAL A 47 -5.19 -28.96 -7.05
CA VAL A 47 -6.10 -29.15 -5.91
C VAL A 47 -5.77 -30.45 -5.17
N ALA A 48 -5.57 -31.56 -5.89
CA ALA A 48 -5.19 -32.84 -5.27
C ALA A 48 -3.79 -32.79 -4.64
N GLN A 49 -2.87 -32.02 -5.24
CA GLN A 49 -1.53 -31.83 -4.70
C GLN A 49 -1.54 -30.93 -3.44
N ARG A 50 -2.34 -29.86 -3.44
CA ARG A 50 -2.60 -28.98 -2.30
C ARG A 50 -3.24 -29.73 -1.12
N LEU A 51 -4.23 -30.57 -1.41
CA LEU A 51 -4.86 -31.45 -0.39
C LEU A 51 -3.87 -32.40 0.27
N ARG A 52 -2.91 -32.93 -0.50
CA ARG A 52 -1.87 -33.82 0.04
C ARG A 52 -0.85 -33.08 0.91
N LYS A 53 -0.50 -31.83 0.54
CA LYS A 53 0.44 -30.98 1.28
C LYS A 53 -0.24 -30.20 2.41
N GLN A 54 -1.56 -30.26 2.54
CA GLN A 54 -2.38 -29.44 3.46
C GLN A 54 -2.11 -27.91 3.32
N ARG A 55 -1.72 -27.46 2.11
CA ARG A 55 -1.38 -26.06 1.81
C ARG A 55 -2.26 -25.55 0.67
N SER A 56 -2.84 -24.36 0.85
CA SER A 56 -3.67 -23.72 -0.18
C SER A 56 -2.83 -23.13 -1.32
N ALA A 57 -1.60 -22.72 -1.04
CA ALA A 57 -0.75 -21.90 -1.88
C ALA A 57 -1.45 -20.58 -2.27
N GLU A 58 -2.25 -20.03 -1.37
CA GLU A 58 -2.99 -18.78 -1.51
C GLU A 58 -2.66 -17.86 -0.34
N ILE A 59 -2.47 -16.57 -0.60
CA ILE A 59 -2.32 -15.50 0.40
C ILE A 59 -3.52 -14.59 0.25
N GLY A 60 -4.21 -14.29 1.34
CA GLY A 60 -5.27 -13.29 1.37
C GLY A 60 -4.68 -11.88 1.50
N HIS A 61 -5.19 -10.91 0.77
CA HIS A 61 -4.82 -9.51 0.91
C HIS A 61 -6.04 -8.63 0.99
N ILE A 62 -6.29 -8.08 2.16
CA ILE A 62 -7.38 -7.16 2.44
C ILE A 62 -6.89 -5.74 2.23
N LEU A 63 -7.60 -5.02 1.36
CA LEU A 63 -7.31 -3.66 0.94
C LEU A 63 -8.51 -2.75 1.22
N ASP A 64 -8.26 -1.47 1.49
CA ASP A 64 -9.35 -0.49 1.55
C ASP A 64 -10.03 -0.36 0.18
N SER A 65 -9.26 0.01 -0.84
CA SER A 65 -9.74 0.01 -2.23
C SER A 65 -8.57 0.11 -3.20
N ILE A 66 -8.61 -0.64 -4.30
CA ILE A 66 -7.62 -0.51 -5.38
C ILE A 66 -7.75 0.83 -6.11
N SER A 67 -8.95 1.43 -6.10
CA SER A 67 -9.27 2.72 -6.74
C SER A 67 -10.01 3.63 -5.73
N PRO A 68 -9.83 4.95 -5.76
CA PRO A 68 -9.09 5.73 -6.77
C PRO A 68 -7.59 5.92 -6.46
N ASN A 69 -7.08 5.46 -5.30
CA ASN A 69 -5.68 5.70 -4.94
C ASN A 69 -4.75 4.59 -5.47
N PRO A 70 -3.86 4.90 -6.44
CA PRO A 70 -2.91 3.93 -6.98
C PRO A 70 -1.92 3.37 -5.94
N PHE A 71 -1.80 3.96 -4.75
CA PHE A 71 -0.99 3.44 -3.65
C PHE A 71 -1.32 1.97 -3.36
N PHE A 72 -2.61 1.66 -3.18
CA PHE A 72 -3.04 0.30 -2.89
C PHE A 72 -2.74 -0.67 -4.03
N ALA A 73 -2.88 -0.22 -5.27
CA ALA A 73 -2.51 -1.02 -6.46
C ALA A 73 -1.01 -1.33 -6.49
N GLY A 74 -0.15 -0.38 -6.11
CA GLY A 74 1.30 -0.59 -6.01
C GLY A 74 1.66 -1.63 -4.95
N VAL A 75 1.04 -1.57 -3.77
CA VAL A 75 1.24 -2.56 -2.69
C VAL A 75 0.72 -3.93 -3.14
N ALA A 76 -0.44 -3.99 -3.79
CA ALA A 76 -1.01 -5.23 -4.33
C ALA A 76 -0.08 -5.90 -5.35
N LEU A 77 0.48 -5.12 -6.29
CA LEU A 77 1.44 -5.61 -7.27
C LEU A 77 2.70 -6.18 -6.61
N GLY A 78 3.23 -5.51 -5.58
CA GLY A 78 4.37 -5.99 -4.81
C GLY A 78 4.08 -7.32 -4.11
N SER A 79 2.89 -7.45 -3.51
CA SER A 79 2.48 -8.69 -2.86
C SER A 79 2.26 -9.84 -3.86
N GLU A 80 1.69 -9.57 -5.04
CA GLU A 80 1.47 -10.56 -6.09
C GLU A 80 2.80 -11.11 -6.62
N ARG A 81 3.74 -10.22 -6.97
CA ARG A 81 5.07 -10.61 -7.45
C ARG A 81 5.83 -11.45 -6.43
N ALA A 82 5.83 -11.00 -5.17
CA ALA A 82 6.51 -11.76 -4.11
C ALA A 82 5.83 -13.09 -3.82
N ALA A 83 4.49 -13.16 -3.81
CA ALA A 83 3.78 -14.42 -3.62
C ALA A 83 4.12 -15.46 -4.68
N ALA A 84 4.29 -15.03 -5.94
CA ALA A 84 4.70 -15.91 -7.03
C ALA A 84 6.07 -16.57 -6.79
N GLU A 85 7.02 -15.87 -6.16
CA GLU A 85 8.32 -16.42 -5.78
C GLU A 85 8.20 -17.59 -4.77
N TYR A 86 7.16 -17.57 -3.93
CA TYR A 86 6.81 -18.64 -2.99
C TYR A 86 5.83 -19.68 -3.58
N GLY A 87 5.51 -19.58 -4.87
CA GLY A 87 4.53 -20.45 -5.53
C GLY A 87 3.10 -20.26 -5.04
N CYS A 88 2.80 -19.08 -4.51
CA CYS A 88 1.48 -18.68 -4.02
C CYS A 88 0.77 -17.72 -4.99
N THR A 89 -0.56 -17.71 -4.92
CA THR A 89 -1.43 -16.72 -5.59
C THR A 89 -2.03 -15.80 -4.55
N VAL A 90 -2.20 -14.50 -4.86
CA VAL A 90 -2.85 -13.56 -3.96
C VAL A 90 -4.34 -13.46 -4.28
N LEU A 91 -5.17 -13.53 -3.25
CA LEU A 91 -6.60 -13.29 -3.30
C LEU A 91 -6.90 -11.93 -2.66
N PHE A 92 -7.41 -11.01 -3.46
CA PHE A 92 -7.71 -9.64 -2.99
C PHE A 92 -9.16 -9.52 -2.51
N SER A 93 -9.36 -8.80 -1.40
CA SER A 93 -10.66 -8.38 -0.89
C SER A 93 -10.64 -6.87 -0.67
N ASN A 94 -11.55 -6.14 -1.34
CA ASN A 94 -11.69 -4.69 -1.14
C ASN A 94 -12.80 -4.43 -0.13
N THR A 95 -12.53 -3.59 0.87
CA THR A 95 -13.44 -3.32 1.98
C THR A 95 -14.15 -1.97 1.88
N HIS A 96 -13.62 -1.04 1.08
CA HIS A 96 -14.10 0.34 0.99
C HIS A 96 -14.27 1.02 2.35
N GLY A 97 -13.42 0.65 3.33
CA GLY A 97 -13.49 1.14 4.69
C GLY A 97 -14.69 0.62 5.50
N ASP A 98 -15.38 -0.39 5.01
CA ASP A 98 -16.52 -1.04 5.68
C ASP A 98 -16.04 -2.24 6.51
N ALA A 99 -16.34 -2.22 7.81
CA ALA A 99 -15.91 -3.25 8.77
C ALA A 99 -16.61 -4.60 8.54
N ASP A 100 -17.85 -4.60 8.04
CA ASP A 100 -18.60 -5.83 7.76
C ASP A 100 -18.11 -6.49 6.48
N LEU A 101 -17.76 -5.69 5.44
CA LEU A 101 -17.10 -6.20 4.24
C LEU A 101 -15.70 -6.75 4.57
N GLU A 102 -14.95 -6.07 5.45
CA GLU A 102 -13.65 -6.56 5.93
C GLU A 102 -13.81 -7.91 6.63
N ARG A 103 -14.77 -8.04 7.54
CA ARG A 103 -15.09 -9.29 8.23
C ARG A 103 -15.45 -10.40 7.25
N THR A 104 -16.33 -10.12 6.30
CA THR A 104 -16.73 -11.09 5.27
C THR A 104 -15.52 -11.57 4.44
N GLY A 105 -14.62 -10.64 4.10
CA GLY A 105 -13.37 -10.96 3.41
C GLY A 105 -12.46 -11.89 4.25
N VAL A 106 -12.30 -11.58 5.53
CA VAL A 106 -11.51 -12.43 6.47
C VAL A 106 -12.11 -13.84 6.56
N GLU A 107 -13.43 -13.95 6.78
CA GLU A 107 -14.11 -15.24 6.91
C GLU A 107 -13.96 -16.08 5.61
N ALA A 108 -14.10 -15.46 4.43
CA ALA A 108 -13.91 -16.12 3.15
C ALA A 108 -12.47 -16.63 2.95
N LEU A 109 -11.47 -15.86 3.37
CA LEU A 109 -10.07 -16.25 3.30
C LEU A 109 -9.75 -17.39 4.28
N LEU A 110 -10.30 -17.35 5.50
CA LEU A 110 -10.15 -18.43 6.50
C LEU A 110 -10.79 -19.73 6.00
N GLN A 111 -11.97 -19.69 5.37
CA GLN A 111 -12.61 -20.87 4.77
C GLN A 111 -11.75 -21.50 3.68
N ARG A 112 -10.97 -20.71 2.93
CA ARG A 112 -10.02 -21.15 1.92
C ARG A 112 -8.71 -21.67 2.51
N ARG A 113 -8.49 -21.48 3.80
CA ARG A 113 -7.26 -21.86 4.50
C ARG A 113 -6.03 -21.24 3.86
N VAL A 114 -6.11 -19.92 3.57
CA VAL A 114 -4.97 -19.18 3.02
C VAL A 114 -3.74 -19.30 3.92
N GLU A 115 -2.55 -19.23 3.32
CA GLU A 115 -1.27 -19.36 4.05
C GLU A 115 -1.03 -18.21 5.03
N ALA A 116 -1.52 -17.01 4.69
CA ALA A 116 -1.46 -15.81 5.49
C ALA A 116 -2.52 -14.80 5.05
N ILE A 117 -2.80 -13.82 5.90
CA ILE A 117 -3.67 -12.66 5.58
C ILE A 117 -2.87 -11.38 5.77
N LEU A 118 -2.77 -10.58 4.70
CA LEU A 118 -2.20 -9.24 4.71
C LEU A 118 -3.33 -8.22 4.85
N PHE A 119 -3.14 -7.20 5.69
CA PHE A 119 -4.07 -6.07 5.83
C PHE A 119 -3.33 -4.78 5.48
N THR A 120 -3.64 -4.15 4.34
CA THR A 120 -3.06 -2.83 4.00
C THR A 120 -3.79 -1.69 4.72
N THR A 121 -4.99 -1.93 5.19
CA THR A 121 -5.73 -1.05 6.10
C THR A 121 -6.55 -1.94 7.02
N VAL A 122 -6.49 -1.68 8.30
CA VAL A 122 -7.38 -2.31 9.27
C VAL A 122 -8.56 -1.39 9.52
N THR A 123 -9.76 -1.84 9.21
CA THR A 123 -11.01 -1.10 9.47
C THR A 123 -11.51 -1.35 10.88
N ASP A 124 -11.47 -2.61 11.31
CA ASP A 124 -11.85 -3.04 12.65
C ASP A 124 -10.84 -4.07 13.17
N GLU A 125 -10.23 -3.79 14.32
CA GLU A 125 -9.25 -4.69 14.97
C GLU A 125 -9.80 -6.07 15.27
N ARG A 126 -11.09 -6.18 15.57
CA ARG A 126 -11.76 -7.46 15.81
C ARG A 126 -11.64 -8.41 14.62
N ASN A 127 -11.48 -7.90 13.41
CA ASN A 127 -11.26 -8.71 12.21
C ASN A 127 -9.82 -9.25 12.14
N VAL A 128 -8.84 -8.50 12.64
CA VAL A 128 -7.46 -8.97 12.82
C VAL A 128 -7.41 -10.05 13.90
N GLU A 129 -8.09 -9.82 15.05
CA GLU A 129 -8.20 -10.79 16.15
C GLU A 129 -8.90 -12.07 15.71
N LEU A 130 -9.95 -11.97 14.88
CA LEU A 130 -10.63 -13.12 14.27
C LEU A 130 -9.67 -13.97 13.46
N ALA A 131 -8.85 -13.35 12.60
CA ALA A 131 -7.86 -14.05 11.77
C ALA A 131 -6.81 -14.75 12.66
N LEU A 132 -6.28 -14.07 13.66
CA LEU A 132 -5.31 -14.64 14.61
C LEU A 132 -5.89 -15.79 15.42
N SER A 133 -7.12 -15.65 15.95
CA SER A 133 -7.81 -16.67 16.73
C SER A 133 -8.07 -17.95 15.92
N ALA A 134 -8.23 -17.81 14.60
CA ALA A 134 -8.35 -18.93 13.67
C ALA A 134 -6.97 -19.55 13.29
N GLY A 135 -5.86 -19.03 13.85
CA GLY A 135 -4.51 -19.53 13.59
C GLY A 135 -3.87 -19.05 12.30
N ALA A 136 -4.42 -18.01 11.66
CA ALA A 136 -3.82 -17.43 10.46
C ALA A 136 -2.58 -16.59 10.82
N THR A 137 -1.54 -16.65 9.97
CA THR A 137 -0.44 -15.69 10.01
C THR A 137 -0.95 -14.35 9.49
N VAL A 138 -0.81 -13.28 10.27
CA VAL A 138 -1.28 -11.94 9.92
C VAL A 138 -0.12 -10.97 9.81
N VAL A 139 -0.11 -10.17 8.74
CA VAL A 139 0.80 -9.05 8.54
C VAL A 139 -0.01 -7.79 8.24
N GLN A 140 0.21 -6.74 9.02
CA GLN A 140 -0.37 -5.41 8.77
C GLN A 140 0.59 -4.57 7.93
N VAL A 141 0.05 -3.82 6.99
CA VAL A 141 0.81 -3.01 6.03
C VAL A 141 0.35 -1.57 6.14
N GLU A 142 1.26 -0.64 6.33
CA GLU A 142 1.11 0.81 6.38
C GLU A 142 0.18 1.30 7.49
N ARG A 143 -1.11 0.97 7.47
CA ARG A 143 -2.10 1.38 8.46
C ARG A 143 -2.32 0.27 9.47
N VAL A 144 -1.46 0.26 10.46
CA VAL A 144 -1.42 -0.78 11.47
C VAL A 144 -2.34 -0.44 12.66
N SER A 145 -2.93 -1.47 13.23
CA SER A 145 -3.67 -1.42 14.49
C SER A 145 -2.77 -1.71 15.69
N ASP A 146 -3.34 -1.63 16.90
CA ASP A 146 -2.62 -1.96 18.13
C ASP A 146 -2.50 -3.47 18.37
N VAL A 147 -3.21 -4.30 17.59
CA VAL A 147 -3.11 -5.77 17.68
C VAL A 147 -1.69 -6.22 17.31
N ALA A 148 -1.09 -7.02 18.19
CA ALA A 148 0.28 -7.49 18.03
C ALA A 148 0.41 -8.49 16.88
N THR A 149 0.85 -8.03 15.71
CA THR A 149 1.13 -8.83 14.51
C THR A 149 2.45 -8.41 13.89
N HIS A 150 2.90 -9.17 12.89
CA HIS A 150 3.94 -8.66 11.99
C HIS A 150 3.41 -7.41 11.28
N ALA A 151 4.30 -6.45 11.00
CA ALA A 151 3.92 -5.22 10.33
C ALA A 151 5.05 -4.66 9.47
N VAL A 152 4.67 -4.01 8.37
CA VAL A 152 5.56 -3.18 7.56
C VAL A 152 4.90 -1.83 7.31
N THR A 153 5.65 -0.75 7.56
CA THR A 153 5.20 0.64 7.42
C THR A 153 6.25 1.46 6.67
N VAL A 154 5.92 2.71 6.32
CA VAL A 154 6.92 3.68 5.85
C VAL A 154 7.16 4.75 6.90
N ASP A 155 8.27 5.50 6.73
CA ASP A 155 8.56 6.66 7.58
C ASP A 155 7.77 7.89 7.10
N ASN A 156 6.49 7.94 7.47
CA ASN A 156 5.57 9.03 7.13
C ASN A 156 6.01 10.36 7.75
N TYR A 157 6.55 10.32 8.97
CA TYR A 157 7.05 11.50 9.65
C TYR A 157 8.23 12.12 8.86
N ARG A 158 9.23 11.29 8.54
CA ARG A 158 10.42 11.78 7.82
C ARG A 158 10.06 12.28 6.42
N GLY A 159 9.20 11.57 5.71
CA GLY A 159 8.72 12.01 4.38
C GLY A 159 8.04 13.37 4.41
N ALA A 160 7.14 13.60 5.37
CA ALA A 160 6.46 14.89 5.52
C ALA A 160 7.41 16.01 5.99
N PHE A 161 8.35 15.68 6.86
CA PHE A 161 9.40 16.61 7.26
C PHE A 161 10.23 17.04 6.06
N ASP A 162 10.72 16.09 5.24
CA ASP A 162 11.55 16.38 4.06
C ASP A 162 10.79 17.20 3.01
N ALA A 163 9.50 16.89 2.78
CA ALA A 163 8.63 17.66 1.89
C ALA A 163 8.50 19.13 2.33
N THR A 164 8.25 19.36 3.61
CA THR A 164 8.07 20.69 4.18
C THR A 164 9.40 21.44 4.27
N GLU A 165 10.47 20.76 4.69
CA GLU A 165 11.83 21.31 4.72
C GLU A 165 12.26 21.79 3.33
N HIS A 166 11.95 21.04 2.28
CA HIS A 166 12.26 21.45 0.90
C HIS A 166 11.67 22.82 0.56
N LEU A 167 10.38 23.02 0.87
CA LEU A 167 9.73 24.31 0.66
C LEU A 167 10.35 25.44 1.50
N LEU A 168 10.67 25.16 2.75
CA LEU A 168 11.30 26.14 3.66
C LEU A 168 12.73 26.50 3.21
N ARG A 169 13.49 25.54 2.66
CA ARG A 169 14.82 25.78 2.06
C ARG A 169 14.76 26.62 0.79
N LEU A 170 13.68 26.53 0.01
CA LEU A 170 13.42 27.42 -1.13
C LEU A 170 13.10 28.84 -0.72
N GLY A 171 12.85 29.12 0.58
CA GLY A 171 12.60 30.44 1.11
C GLY A 171 11.11 30.69 1.48
N HIS A 172 10.23 29.73 1.26
CA HIS A 172 8.84 29.87 1.69
C HIS A 172 8.73 30.01 3.21
N ARG A 173 7.84 30.87 3.67
CA ARG A 173 7.55 31.08 5.09
C ARG A 173 6.05 30.98 5.41
N ARG A 174 5.22 30.97 4.38
CA ARG A 174 3.78 30.70 4.44
C ARG A 174 3.51 29.42 3.65
N VAL A 175 3.70 28.31 4.32
CA VAL A 175 3.48 26.96 3.77
C VAL A 175 2.14 26.46 4.32
N ALA A 176 1.17 26.17 3.44
CA ALA A 176 -0.07 25.55 3.86
C ALA A 176 0.07 24.02 3.87
N CYS A 177 -0.73 23.37 4.70
CA CYS A 177 -0.87 21.92 4.74
C CYS A 177 -2.29 21.51 4.40
N LEU A 178 -2.43 20.61 3.44
CA LEU A 178 -3.68 19.94 3.15
C LEU A 178 -3.54 18.47 3.49
N GLY A 179 -4.28 18.02 4.50
CA GLY A 179 -4.17 16.65 5.01
C GLY A 179 -5.50 16.06 5.45
N VAL A 180 -5.42 14.95 6.16
CA VAL A 180 -6.55 14.30 6.80
C VAL A 180 -6.44 14.54 8.30
N ASP A 181 -7.58 14.88 8.92
CA ASP A 181 -7.66 15.14 10.36
C ASP A 181 -7.47 13.84 11.15
N PRO A 182 -6.39 13.73 11.95
CA PRO A 182 -6.16 12.55 12.76
C PRO A 182 -7.14 12.40 13.92
N ASP A 183 -7.84 13.47 14.30
CA ASP A 183 -8.73 13.52 15.44
C ASP A 183 -10.22 13.54 15.05
N LEU A 184 -10.53 13.62 13.75
CA LEU A 184 -11.90 13.43 13.28
C LEU A 184 -12.41 12.08 13.76
N ARG A 185 -13.48 12.10 14.53
CA ARG A 185 -14.16 10.90 14.97
C ARG A 185 -14.60 10.13 13.72
N ALA A 186 -13.96 9.01 13.51
CA ALA A 186 -14.42 8.06 12.53
C ALA A 186 -15.86 7.65 12.84
N ALA A 187 -16.61 7.22 11.83
CA ALA A 187 -17.95 6.66 12.03
C ALA A 187 -17.92 5.61 13.16
N PRO A 188 -19.02 5.43 13.92
CA PRO A 188 -19.07 4.43 14.99
C PRO A 188 -18.54 3.07 14.50
N GLY A 189 -17.50 2.53 15.15
CA GLY A 189 -16.87 1.27 14.77
C GLY A 189 -15.54 1.39 14.02
N THR A 190 -15.08 2.59 13.65
CA THR A 190 -13.75 2.77 13.06
C THR A 190 -12.70 3.02 14.14
N ALA A 191 -11.65 2.21 14.14
CA ALA A 191 -10.64 2.21 15.17
C ALA A 191 -9.72 3.45 15.13
N PRO A 192 -9.28 4.00 16.28
CA PRO A 192 -8.40 5.18 16.36
C PRO A 192 -7.02 4.98 15.72
N HIS A 193 -6.57 3.74 15.51
CA HIS A 193 -5.27 3.40 14.92
C HIS A 193 -5.17 3.70 13.42
N ARG A 194 -6.28 3.89 12.72
CA ARG A 194 -6.27 4.30 11.29
C ARG A 194 -5.51 5.60 11.03
N ARG A 195 -5.11 6.30 12.08
CA ARG A 195 -4.65 7.69 12.02
C ARG A 195 -3.19 7.91 12.39
N VAL A 196 -2.43 6.83 12.54
CA VAL A 196 -0.98 6.94 12.81
C VAL A 196 -0.29 7.64 11.64
N VAL A 197 -0.64 7.29 10.41
CA VAL A 197 -0.10 7.88 9.17
C VAL A 197 -0.36 9.39 9.13
N GLU A 198 -1.61 9.80 9.43
CA GLU A 198 -2.04 11.20 9.44
C GLU A 198 -1.27 12.01 10.49
N ARG A 199 -1.16 11.46 11.71
CA ARG A 199 -0.41 12.11 12.81
C ARG A 199 1.07 12.24 12.48
N GLU A 200 1.68 11.21 11.93
CA GLU A 200 3.10 11.25 11.54
C GLU A 200 3.34 12.31 10.47
N ARG A 201 2.50 12.39 9.42
CA ARG A 201 2.65 13.40 8.36
C ARG A 201 2.45 14.81 8.89
N LEU A 202 1.44 15.04 9.73
CA LEU A 202 1.24 16.34 10.39
C LEU A 202 2.39 16.70 11.33
N SER A 203 2.85 15.77 12.13
CA SER A 203 3.99 16.00 13.04
C SER A 203 5.24 16.38 12.25
N GLY A 204 5.53 15.69 11.15
CA GLY A 204 6.65 16.02 10.26
C GLY A 204 6.54 17.44 9.69
N TYR A 205 5.35 17.84 9.25
CA TYR A 205 5.10 19.19 8.76
C TYR A 205 5.34 20.25 9.84
N PHE A 206 4.75 20.12 11.02
CA PHE A 206 4.89 21.11 12.09
C PHE A 206 6.33 21.16 12.63
N ASP A 207 6.99 20.03 12.73
CA ASP A 207 8.38 19.98 13.21
C ASP A 207 9.37 20.61 12.22
N ALA A 208 9.12 20.47 10.91
CA ALA A 208 9.89 21.21 9.91
C ALA A 208 9.70 22.71 10.05
N LEU A 209 8.46 23.20 10.18
CA LEU A 209 8.18 24.63 10.43
C LEU A 209 8.96 25.13 11.66
N ARG A 210 8.86 24.38 12.77
CA ARG A 210 9.53 24.74 14.02
C ARG A 210 11.06 24.78 13.87
N THR A 211 11.63 23.82 13.15
CA THR A 211 13.08 23.74 12.89
C THR A 211 13.61 24.94 12.14
N PHE A 212 12.79 25.49 11.24
CA PHE A 212 13.13 26.71 10.48
C PHE A 212 12.65 28.01 11.12
N GLY A 213 12.16 27.98 12.36
CA GLY A 213 11.69 29.15 13.09
C GLY A 213 10.44 29.80 12.50
N VAL A 214 9.63 29.02 11.75
CA VAL A 214 8.36 29.46 11.17
C VAL A 214 7.24 29.09 12.13
N ALA A 215 6.45 30.07 12.57
CA ALA A 215 5.27 29.80 13.39
C ALA A 215 4.21 29.08 12.55
N GLY A 216 3.60 28.05 13.12
CA GLY A 216 2.40 27.44 12.53
C GLY A 216 1.26 28.43 12.47
N ASP A 217 0.45 28.39 11.41
CA ASP A 217 -0.75 29.20 11.24
C ASP A 217 -1.92 28.25 10.94
N ASP A 218 -2.85 28.15 11.87
CA ASP A 218 -4.01 27.26 11.76
C ASP A 218 -4.89 27.60 10.55
N GLU A 219 -4.88 28.86 10.07
CA GLU A 219 -5.60 29.24 8.84
C GLU A 219 -5.00 28.58 7.59
N LEU A 220 -3.72 28.22 7.62
CA LEU A 220 -3.02 27.54 6.53
C LEU A 220 -3.11 26.01 6.62
N VAL A 221 -3.74 25.49 7.66
CA VAL A 221 -3.95 24.04 7.79
C VAL A 221 -5.40 23.72 7.46
N THR A 222 -5.60 22.84 6.49
CA THR A 222 -6.92 22.30 6.13
C THR A 222 -6.86 20.78 6.22
N LEU A 223 -7.69 20.24 7.09
CA LEU A 223 -7.76 18.80 7.35
C LEU A 223 -9.16 18.32 6.98
N GLY A 224 -9.22 17.36 6.07
CA GLY A 224 -10.46 16.72 5.61
C GLY A 224 -10.66 15.32 6.21
N PRO A 225 -11.80 14.69 5.96
CA PRO A 225 -12.10 13.35 6.47
C PRO A 225 -11.38 12.23 5.70
N THR A 226 -10.93 12.47 4.46
CA THR A 226 -10.33 11.46 3.61
C THR A 226 -9.18 12.01 2.75
N TYR A 227 -8.30 11.14 2.27
CA TYR A 227 -7.22 11.48 1.33
C TYR A 227 -7.68 11.67 -0.14
N TYR A 228 -8.94 11.35 -0.46
CA TYR A 228 -9.38 11.25 -1.85
C TYR A 228 -10.40 12.31 -2.22
N ASP A 229 -10.58 13.31 -1.36
CA ASP A 229 -11.57 14.36 -1.55
C ASP A 229 -10.99 15.51 -2.39
N VAL A 230 -10.96 15.32 -3.73
CA VAL A 230 -10.57 16.37 -4.67
C VAL A 230 -11.42 17.65 -4.53
N PRO A 231 -12.76 17.58 -4.35
CA PRO A 231 -13.58 18.76 -4.02
C PRO A 231 -13.11 19.51 -2.77
N ALA A 232 -12.77 18.81 -1.69
CA ALA A 232 -12.25 19.44 -0.47
C ALA A 232 -10.89 20.11 -0.70
N ALA A 233 -10.00 19.48 -1.49
CA ALA A 233 -8.72 20.07 -1.87
C ALA A 233 -8.91 21.39 -2.63
N ARG A 234 -9.83 21.42 -3.61
CA ARG A 234 -10.18 22.62 -4.34
C ARG A 234 -10.79 23.71 -3.44
N ALA A 235 -11.68 23.32 -2.52
CA ALA A 235 -12.27 24.25 -1.54
C ALA A 235 -11.22 24.89 -0.61
N ALA A 236 -10.20 24.12 -0.21
CA ALA A 236 -9.09 24.65 0.59
C ALA A 236 -8.34 25.77 -0.14
N VAL A 237 -7.99 25.57 -1.42
CA VAL A 237 -7.34 26.61 -2.24
C VAL A 237 -8.21 27.84 -2.34
N ARG A 238 -9.52 27.70 -2.66
CA ARG A 238 -10.45 28.86 -2.72
C ARG A 238 -10.47 29.63 -1.40
N ARG A 239 -10.50 28.95 -0.26
CA ARG A 239 -10.46 29.57 1.07
C ARG A 239 -9.18 30.37 1.26
N TRP A 240 -8.02 29.80 0.92
CA TRP A 240 -6.73 30.49 1.08
C TRP A 240 -6.60 31.70 0.15
N LEU A 241 -7.20 31.66 -1.04
CA LEU A 241 -7.23 32.80 -1.97
C LEU A 241 -8.10 33.97 -1.47
N GLN A 242 -9.03 33.72 -0.55
CA GLN A 242 -9.83 34.79 0.09
C GLN A 242 -9.05 35.53 1.19
N LEU A 243 -7.94 34.98 1.66
CA LEU A 243 -7.07 35.64 2.63
C LEU A 243 -6.45 36.90 2.01
N PRO A 244 -6.14 37.94 2.83
CA PRO A 244 -5.33 39.07 2.40
C PRO A 244 -4.03 38.59 1.74
N ALA A 245 -3.56 39.23 0.69
CA ALA A 245 -2.37 38.80 -0.08
C ALA A 245 -1.15 38.50 0.80
N ALA A 246 -0.92 39.30 1.84
CA ALA A 246 0.18 39.10 2.80
C ALA A 246 0.03 37.84 3.66
N ARG A 247 -1.15 37.23 3.71
CA ARG A 247 -1.45 36.00 4.50
C ARG A 247 -1.64 34.74 3.63
N ARG A 248 -1.74 34.90 2.32
CA ARG A 248 -1.89 33.75 1.43
C ARG A 248 -0.68 32.85 1.50
N PRO A 249 -0.86 31.51 1.41
CA PRO A 249 0.27 30.60 1.29
C PRO A 249 0.99 30.83 -0.04
N THR A 250 2.32 30.74 -0.01
CA THR A 250 3.16 30.74 -1.20
C THR A 250 3.58 29.33 -1.62
N ALA A 251 3.32 28.35 -0.73
CA ALA A 251 3.55 26.94 -1.00
C ALA A 251 2.52 26.08 -0.25
N ILE A 252 2.27 24.88 -0.79
CA ILE A 252 1.37 23.90 -0.19
C ILE A 252 2.09 22.54 -0.10
N PHE A 253 2.00 21.92 1.06
CA PHE A 253 2.24 20.49 1.23
C PHE A 253 0.90 19.76 1.23
N ALA A 254 0.64 18.96 0.21
CA ALA A 254 -0.51 18.07 0.12
C ALA A 254 -0.09 16.67 0.57
N THR A 255 -0.77 16.10 1.56
CA THR A 255 -0.38 14.82 2.17
C THR A 255 -0.72 13.60 1.29
N CYS A 256 -1.22 13.80 0.06
CA CYS A 256 -1.23 12.79 -1.00
C CYS A 256 -1.33 13.44 -2.40
N ASP A 257 -0.91 12.72 -3.44
CA ASP A 257 -0.88 13.20 -4.83
C ASP A 257 -2.27 13.47 -5.41
N ILE A 258 -3.30 12.74 -4.96
CA ILE A 258 -4.69 12.97 -5.40
C ILE A 258 -5.17 14.35 -4.94
N MET A 259 -4.89 14.73 -3.70
CA MET A 259 -5.18 16.08 -3.21
C MET A 259 -4.37 17.13 -3.97
N ALA A 260 -3.08 16.84 -4.25
CA ALA A 260 -2.24 17.75 -5.05
C ALA A 260 -2.82 17.97 -6.45
N ALA A 261 -3.35 16.94 -7.10
CA ALA A 261 -4.03 17.09 -8.39
C ALA A 261 -5.27 18.01 -8.28
N GLY A 262 -6.03 17.91 -7.20
CA GLY A 262 -7.14 18.83 -6.92
C GLY A 262 -6.69 20.29 -6.73
N ILE A 263 -5.54 20.49 -6.08
CA ILE A 263 -4.92 21.82 -5.93
C ILE A 263 -4.51 22.37 -7.30
N LEU A 264 -3.84 21.58 -8.15
CA LEU A 264 -3.46 21.98 -9.51
C LEU A 264 -4.67 22.38 -10.36
N GLN A 265 -5.77 21.63 -10.27
CA GLN A 265 -7.02 21.98 -10.97
C GLN A 265 -7.56 23.34 -10.52
N GLU A 266 -7.59 23.59 -9.21
CA GLU A 266 -8.11 24.87 -8.70
C GLU A 266 -7.15 26.03 -8.98
N ALA A 267 -5.84 25.80 -8.92
CA ALA A 267 -4.83 26.79 -9.32
C ALA A 267 -5.03 27.21 -10.79
N HIS A 268 -5.25 26.24 -11.68
CA HIS A 268 -5.52 26.52 -13.09
C HIS A 268 -6.79 27.35 -13.29
N VAL A 269 -7.89 27.01 -12.61
CA VAL A 269 -9.16 27.78 -12.68
C VAL A 269 -8.97 29.22 -12.21
N ASN A 270 -8.10 29.46 -11.23
CA ASN A 270 -7.81 30.78 -10.71
C ASN A 270 -6.61 31.47 -11.38
N GLN A 271 -6.10 30.91 -12.50
CA GLN A 271 -4.97 31.44 -13.26
C GLN A 271 -3.68 31.57 -12.44
N LEU A 272 -3.51 30.75 -11.40
CA LEU A 272 -2.28 30.66 -10.63
C LEU A 272 -1.30 29.71 -11.35
N ARG A 273 -0.10 30.19 -11.54
CA ARG A 273 0.98 29.40 -12.14
C ARG A 273 1.67 28.60 -11.04
N VAL A 274 1.78 27.29 -11.26
CA VAL A 274 2.62 26.41 -10.45
C VAL A 274 3.86 26.12 -11.28
N PRO A 275 5.09 26.43 -10.80
CA PRO A 275 5.42 26.84 -9.43
C PRO A 275 5.49 28.36 -9.17
N ASP A 276 5.37 29.24 -10.20
CA ASP A 276 5.74 30.66 -10.11
C ASP A 276 4.94 31.44 -9.06
N ASP A 277 3.62 31.23 -9.00
CA ASP A 277 2.74 31.92 -8.05
C ASP A 277 2.46 31.08 -6.78
N LEU A 278 2.62 29.73 -6.90
CA LEU A 278 2.35 28.80 -5.83
C LEU A 278 3.19 27.52 -6.00
N SER A 279 4.06 27.23 -5.06
CA SER A 279 4.77 25.94 -5.02
C SER A 279 3.90 24.83 -4.44
N LEU A 280 4.05 23.59 -4.94
CA LEU A 280 3.27 22.45 -4.50
C LEU A 280 4.15 21.21 -4.33
N VAL A 281 4.04 20.55 -3.18
CA VAL A 281 4.62 19.24 -2.90
C VAL A 281 3.51 18.25 -2.55
N GLY A 282 3.57 17.05 -3.13
CA GLY A 282 2.66 15.95 -2.87
C GLY A 282 3.27 14.85 -1.97
N PHE A 283 2.56 13.74 -1.89
CA PHE A 283 2.99 12.52 -1.21
C PHE A 283 2.40 11.32 -1.94
N ASP A 284 3.15 10.26 -2.15
CA ASP A 284 2.91 8.93 -2.72
C ASP A 284 3.82 8.63 -3.92
N ASP A 285 3.97 9.55 -4.88
CA ASP A 285 4.64 9.40 -6.19
C ASP A 285 3.99 8.31 -7.07
N THR A 286 2.66 8.32 -7.13
CA THR A 286 1.92 7.33 -7.94
C THR A 286 1.84 7.75 -9.41
N TYR A 287 1.35 8.96 -9.69
CA TYR A 287 1.23 9.55 -11.04
C TYR A 287 1.78 10.98 -11.11
N ALA A 288 2.52 11.38 -10.09
CA ALA A 288 3.05 12.74 -9.93
C ALA A 288 3.86 13.22 -11.14
N GLY A 289 4.62 12.33 -11.79
CA GLY A 289 5.38 12.65 -12.99
C GLY A 289 4.53 12.94 -14.25
N HIS A 290 3.24 12.59 -14.22
CA HIS A 290 2.30 12.81 -15.34
C HIS A 290 1.37 14.01 -15.13
N LEU A 291 1.48 14.69 -13.99
CA LEU A 291 0.76 15.94 -13.74
C LEU A 291 1.42 17.10 -14.49
N THR A 292 0.70 18.20 -14.63
CA THR A 292 1.20 19.42 -15.28
C THR A 292 1.08 20.60 -14.32
N PRO A 293 2.24 21.16 -13.86
CA PRO A 293 3.59 20.65 -14.05
C PRO A 293 3.84 19.31 -13.35
N PRO A 294 4.93 18.56 -13.72
CA PRO A 294 5.34 17.36 -12.98
C PRO A 294 5.54 17.67 -11.51
N LEU A 295 4.88 16.88 -10.65
CA LEU A 295 4.75 17.17 -9.22
C LEU A 295 5.98 16.71 -8.44
N THR A 296 6.60 17.62 -7.69
CA THR A 296 7.52 17.31 -6.59
C THR A 296 6.72 16.58 -5.51
N THR A 297 7.17 15.40 -5.08
CA THR A 297 6.41 14.57 -4.16
C THR A 297 7.30 13.63 -3.36
N VAL A 298 6.79 13.07 -2.28
CA VAL A 298 7.46 12.03 -1.50
C VAL A 298 7.10 10.67 -2.06
N ARG A 299 8.10 9.93 -2.56
CA ARG A 299 7.93 8.56 -3.04
C ARG A 299 7.81 7.59 -1.88
N GLN A 300 6.76 6.80 -1.88
CA GLN A 300 6.61 5.63 -1.03
C GLN A 300 7.06 4.36 -1.78
N PRO A 301 7.76 3.43 -1.15
CA PRO A 301 8.18 2.17 -1.76
C PRO A 301 7.05 1.14 -1.77
N MET A 302 5.96 1.40 -2.52
CA MET A 302 4.70 0.64 -2.47
C MET A 302 4.89 -0.85 -2.80
N GLU A 303 5.59 -1.16 -3.90
CA GLU A 303 5.85 -2.56 -4.27
C GLU A 303 6.70 -3.25 -3.21
N GLU A 304 7.65 -2.54 -2.61
CA GLU A 304 8.48 -3.05 -1.54
C GLU A 304 7.67 -3.34 -0.26
N LEU A 305 6.67 -2.50 0.08
CA LEU A 305 5.73 -2.78 1.17
C LEU A 305 5.04 -4.13 0.97
N GLY A 306 4.49 -4.36 -0.22
CA GLY A 306 3.85 -5.64 -0.56
C GLY A 306 4.81 -6.81 -0.51
N ARG A 307 6.03 -6.64 -1.03
CA ARG A 307 7.08 -7.67 -1.05
C ARG A 307 7.50 -8.04 0.38
N VAL A 308 7.76 -7.06 1.23
CA VAL A 308 8.15 -7.27 2.63
C VAL A 308 7.03 -7.94 3.41
N ALA A 309 5.77 -7.54 3.18
CA ALA A 309 4.62 -8.15 3.85
C ALA A 309 4.52 -9.66 3.55
N VAL A 310 4.66 -10.04 2.28
CA VAL A 310 4.66 -11.47 1.88
C VAL A 310 5.86 -12.20 2.49
N ARG A 311 7.05 -11.61 2.45
CA ARG A 311 8.24 -12.21 3.06
C ARG A 311 8.04 -12.45 4.55
N LEU A 312 7.56 -11.46 5.30
CA LEU A 312 7.25 -11.60 6.73
C LEU A 312 6.22 -12.72 6.97
N ALA A 313 5.16 -12.76 6.17
CA ALA A 313 4.14 -13.80 6.26
C ALA A 313 4.71 -15.20 6.07
N MET A 314 5.49 -15.40 5.02
CA MET A 314 5.99 -16.72 4.63
C MET A 314 7.11 -17.22 5.54
N THR A 315 7.99 -16.33 6.02
CA THR A 315 9.08 -16.70 6.96
C THR A 315 8.56 -16.98 8.37
N SER A 316 7.54 -16.26 8.81
CA SER A 316 6.99 -16.41 10.17
C SER A 316 6.12 -17.64 10.33
N ARG A 317 5.46 -18.09 9.25
CA ARG A 317 4.63 -19.29 9.24
C ARG A 317 5.43 -20.57 9.57
N ASP A 318 6.65 -20.66 9.06
CA ASP A 318 7.49 -21.86 9.21
C ASP A 318 8.28 -21.84 10.55
N ALA A 319 8.25 -20.74 11.29
CA ALA A 319 8.88 -20.61 12.60
C ALA A 319 7.84 -20.88 13.71
N ALA A 320 8.07 -21.89 14.53
CA ALA A 320 7.25 -22.13 15.71
C ALA A 320 7.32 -20.90 16.64
N VAL A 321 6.25 -20.07 16.63
CA VAL A 321 6.05 -18.89 17.48
C VAL A 321 7.21 -17.88 17.40
N SER A 322 7.28 -17.11 16.30
CA SER A 322 8.17 -15.94 16.27
C SER A 322 7.47 -14.72 16.88
N ALA A 323 8.22 -13.92 17.65
CA ALA A 323 7.72 -12.62 18.11
C ALA A 323 7.33 -11.72 16.89
N PRO A 324 6.30 -10.88 17.02
CA PRO A 324 5.92 -9.93 15.97
C PRO A 324 7.12 -9.11 15.49
N GLN A 325 7.38 -9.14 14.19
CA GLN A 325 8.43 -8.35 13.54
C GLN A 325 7.80 -7.10 12.94
N ARG A 326 8.47 -5.96 13.11
CA ARG A 326 8.04 -4.68 12.54
C ARG A 326 9.17 -4.11 11.69
N GLU A 327 8.87 -3.80 10.44
CA GLU A 327 9.81 -3.16 9.52
C GLU A 327 9.29 -1.80 9.11
N ARG A 328 10.20 -0.83 9.04
CA ARG A 328 9.89 0.53 8.61
C ARG A 328 10.75 0.87 7.41
N LEU A 329 10.12 1.12 6.27
CA LEU A 329 10.78 1.46 5.02
C LEU A 329 10.99 2.97 4.93
N THR A 330 12.06 3.38 4.26
CA THR A 330 12.34 4.79 4.02
C THR A 330 11.52 5.35 2.86
N THR A 331 11.14 6.62 2.96
CA THR A 331 10.57 7.41 1.87
C THR A 331 11.67 8.25 1.20
N GLN A 332 11.39 8.81 0.02
CA GLN A 332 12.33 9.65 -0.73
C GLN A 332 11.61 10.85 -1.33
N LEU A 333 12.09 12.06 -1.08
CA LEU A 333 11.62 13.25 -1.80
C LEU A 333 12.13 13.22 -3.26
N ILE A 334 11.21 13.33 -4.20
CA ILE A 334 11.48 13.41 -5.65
C ILE A 334 11.15 14.82 -6.11
N VAL A 335 12.19 15.61 -6.33
CA VAL A 335 12.05 16.99 -6.79
C VAL A 335 11.77 17.01 -8.30
N ARG A 336 10.73 17.75 -8.72
CA ARG A 336 10.32 17.98 -10.11
C ARG A 336 10.05 19.47 -10.33
N GLU A 337 9.05 19.82 -11.14
CA GLU A 337 8.84 21.18 -11.68
C GLU A 337 7.78 21.99 -10.90
N SER A 338 7.16 21.42 -9.87
CA SER A 338 6.06 22.07 -9.13
C SER A 338 6.51 22.95 -7.97
N THR A 339 7.83 23.16 -7.79
CA THR A 339 8.38 23.98 -6.70
C THR A 339 9.45 24.92 -7.20
N ALA A 340 9.43 26.18 -6.74
CA ALA A 340 10.41 27.23 -6.99
C ALA A 340 10.52 28.17 -5.76
N PRO A 341 11.53 29.02 -5.67
CA PRO A 341 11.54 30.06 -4.66
C PRO A 341 10.29 30.97 -4.76
N PRO A 342 9.78 31.50 -3.64
CA PRO A 342 8.61 32.37 -3.68
C PRO A 342 8.86 33.63 -4.52
N ALA A 343 7.87 33.99 -5.37
CA ALA A 343 7.86 35.30 -5.99
C ALA A 343 7.59 36.34 -4.90
N TRP A 344 8.45 37.32 -4.76
CA TRP A 344 8.41 38.36 -3.70
C TRP A 344 7.25 39.33 -3.87
#